data_c6ccd3d5f4c73f6e0200ff45a0ca4c67
#
_entry.id   c6ccd3d5f4c73f6e0200ff45a0ca4c67
#
_cell.length_a   1.000
_cell.length_b   1.000
_cell.length_c   1.000
_cell.angle_alpha   90.00
_cell.angle_beta   90.00
_cell.angle_gamma   90.00
#
_symmetry.space_group_name_H-M   'P 1'
#
loop_
_entity.id
_entity.type
_entity.pdbx_description
1 polymer ?
#
loop_
_entity_poly.entity_id
_entity_poly.type
_entity_poly.pdbx_seq_one_letter_code
_entity_poly.pdbx_strand_id
1 'polypeptide(L)'
;YSMQDAWTEKYDTFPGWNCRITACGLFGDFITVTGKADLDSAEDTLFMDYETLDSDPESLCGDERQKFDALFAPVKTTNTTDIPTHLKTIQQEWKKRGLSFVDDDKIRLVSVVLHDQFSETDNSLMIGHVGVMLPTSDAVSFVEKVAFSEPYRLLKFKNRTELSDYLMLKYDNSWGQDTAHTFIMENSDLMDGWRILENQENAN
;
A
#
# COMPACT_ATOMS: atom_id res chain seq x y z
N TYR A 1 16.19 -12.33 -10.38
CA TYR A 1 16.46 -12.02 -11.80
C TYR A 1 15.80 -13.04 -12.74
N SER A 2 15.97 -14.35 -12.51
CA SER A 2 15.43 -15.38 -13.40
C SER A 2 13.90 -15.35 -13.60
N MET A 3 13.12 -14.93 -12.62
CA MET A 3 11.67 -14.80 -12.77
C MET A 3 11.29 -13.58 -13.57
N GLN A 4 11.95 -12.46 -13.38
CA GLN A 4 11.73 -11.27 -14.17
C GLN A 4 12.15 -11.48 -15.61
N ASP A 5 13.27 -12.17 -15.86
CA ASP A 5 13.74 -12.53 -17.21
C ASP A 5 12.69 -13.40 -17.91
N ALA A 6 12.18 -14.44 -17.23
CA ALA A 6 11.13 -15.31 -17.76
C ALA A 6 9.80 -14.58 -17.99
N TRP A 7 9.46 -13.58 -17.15
CA TRP A 7 8.30 -12.72 -17.34
C TRP A 7 8.46 -11.88 -18.62
N THR A 8 9.59 -11.17 -18.73
CA THR A 8 9.87 -10.29 -19.88
C THR A 8 9.94 -11.07 -21.19
N GLU A 9 10.52 -12.27 -21.17
CA GLU A 9 10.55 -13.15 -22.36
C GLU A 9 9.14 -13.55 -22.82
N LYS A 10 8.21 -13.73 -21.87
CA LYS A 10 6.82 -14.18 -22.15
C LYS A 10 5.87 -13.04 -22.51
N TYR A 11 5.98 -11.90 -21.84
CA TYR A 11 4.99 -10.83 -21.86
C TYR A 11 5.53 -9.49 -22.40
N ASP A 12 6.80 -9.48 -22.82
CA ASP A 12 7.47 -8.30 -23.33
C ASP A 12 7.46 -7.13 -22.32
N THR A 13 6.79 -6.02 -22.64
CA THR A 13 6.74 -4.80 -21.81
C THR A 13 5.52 -4.73 -20.90
N PHE A 14 4.63 -5.71 -20.94
CA PHE A 14 3.42 -5.69 -20.11
C PHE A 14 3.74 -5.83 -18.62
N PRO A 15 3.42 -4.83 -17.76
CA PRO A 15 3.81 -4.83 -16.35
C PRO A 15 3.13 -5.93 -15.53
N GLY A 16 1.83 -6.17 -15.74
CA GLY A 16 1.05 -7.16 -15.00
C GLY A 16 0.64 -6.71 -13.58
N TRP A 17 -0.04 -7.58 -12.87
CA TRP A 17 -0.54 -7.30 -11.54
C TRP A 17 0.58 -7.15 -10.51
N ASN A 18 0.59 -6.02 -9.82
CA ASN A 18 1.47 -5.71 -8.71
C ASN A 18 0.76 -5.87 -7.34
N CYS A 19 1.36 -5.34 -6.26
CA CYS A 19 0.78 -5.41 -4.92
C CYS A 19 -0.58 -4.70 -4.83
N ARG A 20 -0.75 -3.52 -5.44
CA ARG A 20 -1.96 -2.70 -5.36
C ARG A 20 -3.14 -3.34 -6.11
N ILE A 21 -2.94 -3.73 -7.36
CA ILE A 21 -3.98 -4.40 -8.16
C ILE A 21 -4.38 -5.72 -7.51
N THR A 22 -3.39 -6.51 -7.05
CA THR A 22 -3.64 -7.78 -6.35
C THR A 22 -4.44 -7.56 -5.06
N ALA A 23 -4.05 -6.61 -4.22
CA ALA A 23 -4.75 -6.35 -2.96
C ALA A 23 -6.17 -5.83 -3.21
N CYS A 24 -6.37 -4.98 -4.23
CA CYS A 24 -7.71 -4.51 -4.59
C CYS A 24 -8.60 -5.66 -5.08
N GLY A 25 -8.10 -6.55 -5.93
CA GLY A 25 -8.85 -7.73 -6.38
C GLY A 25 -9.19 -8.72 -5.26
N LEU A 26 -8.34 -8.83 -4.23
CA LEU A 26 -8.59 -9.73 -3.08
C LEU A 26 -9.47 -9.10 -1.98
N PHE A 27 -9.45 -7.79 -1.84
CA PHE A 27 -10.07 -7.07 -0.73
C PHE A 27 -11.16 -6.08 -1.16
N GLY A 28 -11.40 -5.90 -2.46
CA GLY A 28 -12.32 -4.90 -3.01
C GLY A 28 -13.76 -5.00 -2.49
N ASP A 29 -14.25 -6.20 -2.19
CA ASP A 29 -15.57 -6.41 -1.58
C ASP A 29 -15.69 -5.86 -0.14
N PHE A 30 -14.56 -5.63 0.52
CA PHE A 30 -14.50 -5.05 1.87
C PHE A 30 -14.24 -3.54 1.86
N ILE A 31 -14.29 -2.91 0.68
CA ILE A 31 -14.15 -1.47 0.50
C ILE A 31 -15.44 -0.91 -0.10
N THR A 32 -15.89 0.21 0.43
CA THR A 32 -16.96 1.01 -0.18
C THR A 32 -16.46 2.41 -0.48
N VAL A 33 -16.87 2.96 -1.63
CA VAL A 33 -16.50 4.31 -2.07
C VAL A 33 -17.75 5.04 -2.58
N THR A 34 -18.02 6.22 -2.04
CA THR A 34 -19.19 7.04 -2.43
C THR A 34 -18.81 8.38 -3.07
N GLY A 35 -17.53 8.74 -3.02
CA GLY A 35 -16.96 9.95 -3.61
C GLY A 35 -16.01 9.66 -4.75
N LYS A 36 -15.17 10.63 -5.08
CA LYS A 36 -14.12 10.52 -6.10
C LYS A 36 -12.78 10.97 -5.54
N ALA A 37 -11.70 10.33 -5.98
CA ALA A 37 -10.35 10.79 -5.75
C ALA A 37 -10.02 11.95 -6.72
N ASP A 38 -9.16 12.85 -6.27
CA ASP A 38 -8.44 13.77 -7.16
C ASP A 38 -7.26 13.00 -7.75
N LEU A 39 -7.24 12.85 -9.07
CA LEU A 39 -6.25 12.05 -9.79
C LEU A 39 -5.13 12.89 -10.40
N ASP A 40 -5.14 14.22 -10.25
CA ASP A 40 -4.14 15.09 -10.88
C ASP A 40 -2.69 14.72 -10.50
N SER A 41 -2.48 14.17 -9.30
CA SER A 41 -1.17 13.70 -8.83
C SER A 41 -1.00 12.17 -8.91
N ALA A 42 -1.99 11.45 -9.34
CA ALA A 42 -1.97 9.98 -9.36
C ALA A 42 -1.28 9.42 -10.61
N GLU A 43 -1.34 10.13 -11.74
CA GLU A 43 -0.77 9.67 -13.00
C GLU A 43 0.73 9.38 -12.88
N ASP A 44 1.48 10.26 -12.23
CA ASP A 44 2.93 10.10 -12.05
C ASP A 44 3.28 8.94 -11.07
N THR A 45 2.41 8.66 -10.12
CA THR A 45 2.65 7.66 -9.06
C THR A 45 2.14 6.27 -9.44
N LEU A 46 1.01 6.21 -10.15
CA LEU A 46 0.29 4.97 -10.48
C LEU A 46 0.36 4.62 -11.97
N PHE A 47 1.28 5.22 -12.74
CA PHE A 47 1.34 5.04 -14.19
C PHE A 47 1.44 3.56 -14.62
N MET A 48 2.25 2.75 -13.91
CA MET A 48 2.38 1.32 -14.21
C MET A 48 1.12 0.52 -13.86
N ASP A 49 0.41 0.94 -12.81
CA ASP A 49 -0.88 0.34 -12.46
C ASP A 49 -1.91 0.64 -13.54
N TYR A 50 -1.99 1.88 -13.98
CA TYR A 50 -2.92 2.31 -15.03
C TYR A 50 -2.60 1.65 -16.37
N GLU A 51 -1.33 1.55 -16.76
CA GLU A 51 -0.93 0.82 -17.97
C GLU A 51 -1.40 -0.65 -17.92
N THR A 52 -1.25 -1.32 -16.77
CA THR A 52 -1.76 -2.67 -16.58
C THR A 52 -3.28 -2.75 -16.71
N LEU A 53 -3.99 -1.87 -16.00
CA LEU A 53 -5.48 -1.87 -15.98
C LEU A 53 -6.08 -1.48 -17.33
N ASP A 54 -5.41 -0.62 -18.07
CA ASP A 54 -5.84 -0.20 -19.41
C ASP A 54 -5.56 -1.31 -20.46
N SER A 55 -4.51 -2.11 -20.24
CA SER A 55 -4.18 -3.26 -21.10
C SER A 55 -5.07 -4.48 -20.82
N ASP A 56 -5.64 -4.59 -19.62
CA ASP A 56 -6.56 -5.66 -19.20
C ASP A 56 -7.84 -5.06 -18.58
N PRO A 57 -8.79 -4.58 -19.42
CA PRO A 57 -9.99 -3.91 -18.95
C PRO A 57 -10.94 -4.77 -18.11
N GLU A 58 -10.73 -6.11 -18.08
CA GLU A 58 -11.49 -7.02 -17.21
C GLU A 58 -10.91 -7.05 -15.79
N SER A 59 -9.67 -6.58 -15.61
CA SER A 59 -9.06 -6.39 -14.30
C SER A 59 -9.63 -5.14 -13.64
N LEU A 60 -10.17 -5.29 -12.43
CA LEU A 60 -10.79 -4.21 -11.66
C LEU A 60 -11.83 -3.40 -12.49
N CYS A 61 -12.85 -4.08 -12.95
CA CYS A 61 -13.93 -3.47 -13.73
C CYS A 61 -15.00 -2.81 -12.85
N GLY A 62 -15.82 -1.98 -13.44
CA GLY A 62 -16.98 -1.35 -12.78
C GLY A 62 -16.56 -0.40 -11.64
N ASP A 63 -17.08 -0.63 -10.43
CA ASP A 63 -16.77 0.17 -9.24
C ASP A 63 -15.41 -0.15 -8.61
N GLU A 64 -14.77 -1.24 -8.97
CA GLU A 64 -13.46 -1.64 -8.45
C GLU A 64 -12.38 -0.64 -8.85
N ARG A 65 -12.44 -0.07 -10.06
CA ARG A 65 -11.52 1.00 -10.49
C ARG A 65 -11.67 2.24 -9.60
N GLN A 66 -12.90 2.64 -9.26
CA GLN A 66 -13.14 3.76 -8.36
C GLN A 66 -12.60 3.47 -6.94
N LYS A 67 -12.73 2.23 -6.46
CA LYS A 67 -12.14 1.80 -5.18
C LYS A 67 -10.62 1.86 -5.21
N PHE A 68 -10.01 1.39 -6.30
CA PHE A 68 -8.57 1.47 -6.54
C PHE A 68 -8.08 2.92 -6.48
N ASP A 69 -8.68 3.80 -7.25
CA ASP A 69 -8.33 5.21 -7.31
C ASP A 69 -8.48 5.90 -5.95
N ALA A 70 -9.61 5.66 -5.25
CA ALA A 70 -9.86 6.26 -3.95
C ALA A 70 -8.87 5.83 -2.87
N LEU A 71 -8.41 4.57 -2.94
CA LEU A 71 -7.46 4.00 -1.97
C LEU A 71 -6.03 4.42 -2.26
N PHE A 72 -5.58 4.36 -3.52
CA PHE A 72 -4.17 4.44 -3.87
C PHE A 72 -3.71 5.79 -4.42
N ALA A 73 -4.63 6.69 -4.84
CA ALA A 73 -4.22 8.04 -5.24
C ALA A 73 -3.48 8.73 -4.08
N PRO A 74 -2.32 9.38 -4.34
CA PRO A 74 -1.54 10.05 -3.33
C PRO A 74 -2.35 11.04 -2.50
N VAL A 75 -1.93 11.26 -1.27
CA VAL A 75 -2.58 12.17 -0.33
C VAL A 75 -1.61 13.30 -0.02
N LYS A 76 -1.93 14.53 -0.43
CA LYS A 76 -1.11 15.69 -0.08
C LYS A 76 -0.99 15.85 1.43
N THR A 77 0.22 16.14 1.90
CA THR A 77 0.52 16.30 3.32
C THR A 77 1.46 17.48 3.55
N THR A 78 1.83 17.71 4.80
CA THR A 78 2.77 18.74 5.21
C THR A 78 4.16 18.15 5.41
N ASN A 79 5.19 18.99 5.27
CA ASN A 79 6.57 18.61 5.59
C ASN A 79 6.74 18.49 7.12
N THR A 80 6.46 17.32 7.66
CA THR A 80 6.63 16.97 9.09
C THR A 80 7.00 15.51 9.23
N THR A 81 7.71 15.16 10.29
CA THR A 81 8.02 13.76 10.66
C THR A 81 7.00 13.16 11.64
N ASP A 82 5.94 13.91 11.98
CA ASP A 82 4.93 13.51 12.98
C ASP A 82 3.93 12.51 12.39
N ILE A 83 4.08 11.23 12.72
CA ILE A 83 3.21 10.15 12.23
C ILE A 83 1.72 10.36 12.57
N PRO A 84 1.33 10.79 13.78
CA PRO A 84 -0.08 11.08 14.07
C PRO A 84 -0.70 12.12 13.13
N THR A 85 0.06 13.13 12.72
CA THR A 85 -0.39 14.14 11.73
C THR A 85 -0.62 13.50 10.37
N HIS A 86 0.29 12.66 9.89
CA HIS A 86 0.15 11.96 8.61
C HIS A 86 -1.01 10.96 8.63
N LEU A 87 -1.15 10.17 9.70
CA LEU A 87 -2.26 9.25 9.88
C LEU A 87 -3.62 9.98 9.80
N LYS A 88 -3.75 11.09 10.51
CA LYS A 88 -4.97 11.90 10.47
C LYS A 88 -5.23 12.48 9.08
N THR A 89 -4.19 12.90 8.37
CA THR A 89 -4.28 13.47 7.02
C THR A 89 -4.83 12.43 6.04
N ILE A 90 -4.28 11.22 6.02
CA ILE A 90 -4.75 10.15 5.13
C ILE A 90 -6.18 9.71 5.47
N GLN A 91 -6.52 9.58 6.76
CA GLN A 91 -7.87 9.26 7.22
C GLN A 91 -8.90 10.31 6.77
N GLN A 92 -8.56 11.60 6.88
CA GLN A 92 -9.42 12.70 6.45
C GLN A 92 -9.62 12.71 4.93
N GLU A 93 -8.58 12.50 4.17
CA GLU A 93 -8.67 12.45 2.72
C GLU A 93 -9.47 11.23 2.25
N TRP A 94 -9.25 10.05 2.82
CA TRP A 94 -10.07 8.88 2.51
C TRP A 94 -11.55 9.09 2.86
N LYS A 95 -11.83 9.72 3.99
CA LYS A 95 -13.21 10.12 4.33
C LYS A 95 -13.81 11.09 3.31
N LYS A 96 -13.04 12.07 2.84
CA LYS A 96 -13.46 13.02 1.79
C LYS A 96 -13.75 12.30 0.47
N ARG A 97 -12.95 11.30 0.11
CA ARG A 97 -13.19 10.41 -1.05
C ARG A 97 -14.38 9.46 -0.84
N GLY A 98 -14.97 9.46 0.34
CA GLY A 98 -16.06 8.55 0.71
C GLY A 98 -15.63 7.10 0.83
N LEU A 99 -14.33 6.87 1.05
CA LEU A 99 -13.77 5.54 1.25
C LEU A 99 -14.02 5.08 2.69
N SER A 100 -14.50 3.87 2.83
CA SER A 100 -14.63 3.18 4.11
C SER A 100 -14.38 1.68 3.97
N PHE A 101 -13.95 1.06 5.06
CA PHE A 101 -13.67 -0.37 5.15
C PHE A 101 -14.80 -1.08 5.87
N VAL A 102 -15.19 -2.25 5.35
CA VAL A 102 -16.10 -3.14 6.06
C VAL A 102 -15.34 -3.69 7.29
N ASP A 103 -15.96 -3.60 8.46
CA ASP A 103 -15.37 -4.13 9.68
C ASP A 103 -15.59 -5.65 9.76
N ASP A 104 -14.58 -6.39 9.31
CA ASP A 104 -14.55 -7.86 9.38
C ASP A 104 -13.25 -8.29 10.06
N ASP A 105 -13.35 -9.00 11.17
CA ASP A 105 -12.20 -9.43 11.98
C ASP A 105 -11.37 -10.56 11.35
N LYS A 106 -11.84 -11.16 10.25
CA LYS A 106 -11.18 -12.28 9.54
C LYS A 106 -10.29 -11.82 8.39
N ILE A 107 -10.49 -10.59 7.89
CA ILE A 107 -9.75 -10.06 6.76
C ILE A 107 -9.47 -8.57 6.96
N ARG A 108 -8.22 -8.16 6.75
CA ARG A 108 -7.77 -6.77 6.90
C ARG A 108 -6.85 -6.39 5.75
N LEU A 109 -6.96 -5.16 5.28
CA LEU A 109 -5.96 -4.58 4.39
C LEU A 109 -4.80 -4.05 5.21
N VAL A 110 -3.57 -4.40 4.84
CA VAL A 110 -2.36 -3.87 5.47
C VAL A 110 -1.59 -3.05 4.46
N SER A 111 -1.46 -1.76 4.74
CA SER A 111 -0.84 -0.78 3.85
C SER A 111 0.44 -0.21 4.45
N VAL A 112 1.48 -0.18 3.66
CA VAL A 112 2.77 0.48 3.96
C VAL A 112 2.70 1.89 3.41
N VAL A 113 2.63 2.88 4.28
CA VAL A 113 2.51 4.29 3.90
C VAL A 113 3.87 4.95 3.96
N LEU A 114 4.27 5.54 2.85
CA LEU A 114 5.52 6.28 2.67
C LEU A 114 5.22 7.78 2.67
N HIS A 115 6.12 8.57 3.27
CA HIS A 115 6.14 10.01 3.12
C HIS A 115 7.12 10.37 2.00
N ASP A 116 6.61 10.91 0.91
CA ASP A 116 7.38 11.31 -0.26
C ASP A 116 7.47 12.84 -0.33
N GLN A 117 8.70 13.36 -0.46
CA GLN A 117 9.00 14.77 -0.50
C GLN A 117 9.66 15.15 -1.82
N PHE A 118 8.90 15.76 -2.72
CA PHE A 118 9.44 16.28 -3.98
C PHE A 118 10.10 17.66 -3.80
N SER A 119 9.61 18.46 -2.83
CA SER A 119 10.19 19.74 -2.43
C SER A 119 9.73 20.12 -1.02
N GLU A 120 10.23 21.23 -0.46
CA GLU A 120 9.78 21.72 0.86
C GLU A 120 8.26 21.93 0.95
N THR A 121 7.62 22.25 -0.17
CA THR A 121 6.18 22.54 -0.25
C THR A 121 5.36 21.45 -0.94
N ASP A 122 6.00 20.47 -1.56
CA ASP A 122 5.35 19.38 -2.27
C ASP A 122 5.65 18.05 -1.59
N ASN A 123 4.76 17.68 -0.70
CA ASN A 123 4.83 16.46 0.10
C ASN A 123 3.56 15.63 -0.07
N SER A 124 3.71 14.33 -0.17
CA SER A 124 2.59 13.40 -0.28
C SER A 124 2.79 12.13 0.53
N LEU A 125 1.69 11.51 0.92
CA LEU A 125 1.64 10.16 1.44
C LEU A 125 1.20 9.23 0.31
N MET A 126 1.91 8.13 0.15
CA MET A 126 1.58 7.13 -0.84
C MET A 126 1.64 5.72 -0.24
N ILE A 127 0.81 4.81 -0.74
CA ILE A 127 0.90 3.40 -0.39
C ILE A 127 1.98 2.76 -1.27
N GLY A 128 3.17 2.58 -0.71
CA GLY A 128 4.32 1.98 -1.39
C GLY A 128 4.24 0.46 -1.50
N HIS A 129 3.55 -0.18 -0.54
CA HIS A 129 3.26 -1.60 -0.59
C HIS A 129 1.94 -1.91 0.13
N VAL A 130 1.30 -3.01 -0.25
CA VAL A 130 0.03 -3.43 0.34
C VAL A 130 -0.16 -4.94 0.20
N GLY A 131 -0.85 -5.51 1.15
CA GLY A 131 -1.28 -6.91 1.12
C GLY A 131 -2.51 -7.15 1.98
N VAL A 132 -2.97 -8.37 2.01
CA VAL A 132 -4.18 -8.77 2.74
C VAL A 132 -3.78 -9.66 3.91
N MET A 133 -4.19 -9.26 5.10
CA MET A 133 -3.96 -10.01 6.34
C MET A 133 -5.21 -10.81 6.72
N LEU A 134 -4.98 -12.06 7.10
CA LEU A 134 -5.98 -13.01 7.59
C LEU A 134 -5.60 -13.36 9.04
N PRO A 135 -6.15 -12.64 10.04
CA PRO A 135 -5.87 -12.92 11.44
C PRO A 135 -6.59 -14.19 11.90
N THR A 136 -5.94 -14.93 12.79
CA THR A 136 -6.50 -16.06 13.53
C THR A 136 -6.25 -15.90 15.02
N SER A 137 -6.75 -16.82 15.87
CA SER A 137 -6.46 -16.78 17.30
C SER A 137 -4.98 -16.88 17.65
N ASP A 138 -4.18 -17.53 16.82
CA ASP A 138 -2.82 -17.94 17.16
C ASP A 138 -1.74 -17.37 16.24
N ALA A 139 -2.13 -16.73 15.13
CA ALA A 139 -1.21 -16.23 14.11
C ALA A 139 -1.89 -15.22 13.20
N VAL A 140 -1.09 -14.54 12.38
CA VAL A 140 -1.56 -13.78 11.24
C VAL A 140 -0.94 -14.33 9.96
N SER A 141 -1.77 -14.56 8.95
CA SER A 141 -1.31 -14.88 7.60
C SER A 141 -1.38 -13.62 6.76
N PHE A 142 -0.38 -13.37 5.92
CA PHE A 142 -0.30 -12.20 5.07
C PHE A 142 -0.08 -12.61 3.62
N VAL A 143 -1.01 -12.22 2.75
CA VAL A 143 -0.94 -12.46 1.31
C VAL A 143 -0.41 -11.20 0.66
N GLU A 144 0.70 -11.32 -0.07
CA GLU A 144 1.29 -10.21 -0.82
C GLU A 144 1.74 -10.64 -2.21
N LYS A 145 1.84 -9.66 -3.11
CA LYS A 145 2.58 -9.75 -4.36
C LYS A 145 3.53 -8.57 -4.43
N VAL A 146 4.84 -8.83 -4.33
CA VAL A 146 5.84 -7.76 -4.18
C VAL A 146 5.96 -6.91 -5.44
N ALA A 147 5.95 -7.55 -6.60
CA ALA A 147 6.01 -6.88 -7.90
C ALA A 147 5.27 -7.72 -8.96
N PHE A 148 5.04 -7.14 -10.12
CA PHE A 148 4.36 -7.83 -11.22
C PHE A 148 5.07 -9.12 -11.66
N SER A 149 6.39 -9.15 -11.66
CA SER A 149 7.21 -10.31 -12.04
C SER A 149 7.46 -11.31 -10.90
N GLU A 150 7.01 -11.01 -9.67
CA GLU A 150 7.19 -11.88 -8.51
C GLU A 150 5.96 -12.78 -8.26
N PRO A 151 6.13 -13.95 -7.63
CA PRO A 151 5.00 -14.81 -7.28
C PRO A 151 4.15 -14.21 -6.18
N TYR A 152 2.91 -14.69 -6.05
CA TYR A 152 2.12 -14.50 -4.85
C TYR A 152 2.80 -15.18 -3.67
N ARG A 153 2.80 -14.53 -2.51
CA ARG A 153 3.37 -15.06 -1.27
C ARG A 153 2.30 -15.14 -0.19
N LEU A 154 2.30 -16.24 0.55
CA LEU A 154 1.58 -16.38 1.80
C LEU A 154 2.61 -16.51 2.92
N LEU A 155 2.72 -15.47 3.71
CA LEU A 155 3.62 -15.40 4.86
C LEU A 155 2.84 -15.62 6.15
N LYS A 156 3.48 -16.17 7.18
CA LYS A 156 2.88 -16.45 8.47
C LYS A 156 3.70 -15.83 9.58
N PHE A 157 3.04 -15.05 10.43
CA PHE A 157 3.63 -14.34 11.56
C PHE A 157 2.90 -14.72 12.85
N LYS A 158 3.57 -14.62 13.99
CA LYS A 158 2.96 -14.91 15.31
C LYS A 158 1.88 -13.90 15.66
N ASN A 159 2.07 -12.64 15.28
CA ASN A 159 1.17 -11.54 15.62
C ASN A 159 1.38 -10.34 14.68
N ARG A 160 0.59 -9.29 14.88
CA ARG A 160 0.66 -8.03 14.11
C ARG A 160 2.01 -7.32 14.24
N THR A 161 2.62 -7.33 15.41
CA THR A 161 3.93 -6.70 15.63
C THR A 161 5.00 -7.34 14.75
N GLU A 162 5.04 -8.67 14.66
CA GLU A 162 6.01 -9.39 13.82
C GLU A 162 5.79 -9.10 12.32
N LEU A 163 4.54 -8.99 11.87
CA LEU A 163 4.22 -8.56 10.51
C LEU A 163 4.63 -7.11 10.27
N SER A 164 4.33 -6.20 11.21
CA SER A 164 4.71 -4.80 11.12
C SER A 164 6.23 -4.64 11.07
N ASP A 165 6.98 -5.33 11.93
CA ASP A 165 8.45 -5.32 11.93
C ASP A 165 9.02 -5.81 10.57
N TYR A 166 8.45 -6.87 10.00
CA TYR A 166 8.82 -7.37 8.67
C TYR A 166 8.63 -6.29 7.59
N LEU A 167 7.50 -5.60 7.61
CA LEU A 167 7.19 -4.55 6.63
C LEU A 167 8.09 -3.32 6.83
N MET A 168 8.34 -2.92 8.08
CA MET A 168 9.26 -1.83 8.41
C MET A 168 10.68 -2.14 7.95
N LEU A 169 11.22 -3.31 8.25
CA LEU A 169 12.56 -3.73 7.82
C LEU A 169 12.72 -3.73 6.29
N LYS A 170 11.63 -3.97 5.57
CA LYS A 170 11.66 -4.10 4.11
C LYS A 170 11.41 -2.78 3.38
N TYR A 171 10.61 -1.90 3.95
CA TYR A 171 10.05 -0.76 3.22
C TYR A 171 10.30 0.61 3.88
N ASP A 172 10.84 0.70 5.12
CA ASP A 172 11.19 1.99 5.69
C ASP A 172 12.34 2.61 4.89
N ASN A 173 12.04 3.70 4.20
CA ASN A 173 12.97 4.43 3.34
C ASN A 173 13.34 5.80 3.90
N SER A 174 12.97 6.10 5.14
CA SER A 174 13.21 7.42 5.77
C SER A 174 14.69 7.68 6.12
N TRP A 175 15.53 6.65 6.12
CA TRP A 175 16.93 6.78 6.48
C TRP A 175 17.67 7.77 5.55
N GLY A 176 18.37 8.75 6.17
CA GLY A 176 19.09 9.78 5.43
C GLY A 176 18.21 10.83 4.72
N GLN A 177 16.92 10.88 5.05
CA GLN A 177 15.94 11.84 4.52
C GLN A 177 15.25 12.60 5.66
N ASP A 178 14.79 13.81 5.37
CA ASP A 178 14.01 14.64 6.32
C ASP A 178 12.50 14.31 6.26
N THR A 179 12.15 13.09 5.87
CA THR A 179 10.77 12.60 5.79
C THR A 179 10.39 11.83 7.05
N ALA A 180 9.08 11.66 7.27
CA ALA A 180 8.59 10.78 8.33
C ALA A 180 9.00 9.33 8.07
N HIS A 181 9.18 8.55 9.14
CA HIS A 181 9.28 7.11 9.02
C HIS A 181 8.07 6.52 8.32
N THR A 182 8.29 5.45 7.59
CA THR A 182 7.23 4.60 7.09
C THR A 182 6.33 4.15 8.23
N PHE A 183 5.03 4.12 8.00
CA PHE A 183 4.10 3.57 9.00
C PHE A 183 3.15 2.57 8.35
N ILE A 184 2.72 1.62 9.16
CA ILE A 184 1.88 0.51 8.72
C ILE A 184 0.45 0.75 9.17
N MET A 185 -0.49 0.71 8.23
CA MET A 185 -1.91 0.82 8.54
C MET A 185 -2.59 -0.55 8.38
N GLU A 186 -3.52 -0.83 9.30
CA GLU A 186 -4.49 -1.92 9.20
C GLU A 186 -5.86 -1.28 8.91
N ASN A 187 -6.40 -1.48 7.72
CA ASN A 187 -7.52 -0.70 7.19
C ASN A 187 -7.25 0.81 7.31
N SER A 188 -8.05 1.54 8.10
CA SER A 188 -7.90 2.98 8.31
C SER A 188 -7.04 3.38 9.51
N ASP A 189 -6.59 2.45 10.32
CA ASP A 189 -5.93 2.75 11.59
C ASP A 189 -4.45 2.39 11.56
N LEU A 190 -3.67 3.00 12.46
CA LEU A 190 -2.29 2.58 12.68
C LEU A 190 -2.30 1.13 13.20
N MET A 191 -1.51 0.28 12.57
CA MET A 191 -1.49 -1.14 12.93
C MET A 191 -0.99 -1.35 14.36
N ASP A 192 -1.71 -2.17 15.12
CA ASP A 192 -1.30 -2.55 16.46
C ASP A 192 0.11 -3.17 16.47
N GLY A 193 0.96 -2.65 17.34
CA GLY A 193 2.35 -3.10 17.47
C GLY A 193 3.31 -2.46 16.46
N TRP A 194 2.85 -1.52 15.61
CA TRP A 194 3.74 -0.72 14.80
C TRP A 194 4.74 0.06 15.68
N ARG A 195 5.99 0.12 15.24
CA ARG A 195 7.08 0.83 15.91
C ARG A 195 8.20 1.18 14.93
N ILE A 196 8.96 2.20 15.26
CA ILE A 196 10.22 2.51 14.59
C ILE A 196 11.26 1.47 15.03
N LEU A 197 12.01 0.91 14.08
CA LEU A 197 13.06 -0.06 14.36
C LEU A 197 14.41 0.66 14.44
N GLU A 198 15.00 0.70 15.64
CA GLU A 198 16.21 1.50 15.96
C GLU A 198 17.52 1.07 15.27
N ASN A 199 17.55 0.00 14.48
CA ASN A 199 18.79 -0.63 14.01
C ASN A 199 19.03 -0.68 12.50
N GLN A 200 18.46 0.22 11.71
CA GLN A 200 18.79 0.27 10.27
C GLN A 200 20.09 1.02 9.95
N GLU A 201 20.65 1.81 10.88
CA GLU A 201 21.89 2.57 10.65
C GLU A 201 23.17 1.72 10.63
N ASN A 202 23.14 0.46 11.07
CA ASN A 202 24.33 -0.40 11.23
C ASN A 202 24.39 -1.64 10.33
N ALA A 203 23.54 -1.75 9.32
CA ALA A 203 23.53 -2.89 8.40
C ALA A 203 24.21 -2.58 7.03
N ASN A 204 25.44 -2.01 7.11
CA ASN A 204 26.37 -1.92 5.98
C ASN A 204 27.69 -2.58 6.32
#